data_3f4661282112873b75c040add552e38b
#
_entry.id   3f4661282112873b75c040add552e38b
#
_cell.length_a   1.000
_cell.length_b   1.000
_cell.length_c   1.000
_cell.angle_alpha   90.00
_cell.angle_beta   90.00
_cell.angle_gamma   90.00
#
_symmetry.space_group_name_H-M   'P 1'
#
loop_
_entity.id
_entity.type
_entity.pdbx_description
1 polymer ?
#
loop_
_entity_poly.entity_id
_entity_poly.type
_entity_poly.pdbx_seq_one_letter_code
_entity_poly.pdbx_strand_id
1 'polypeptide(L)'
;GKGRMRVFFAGDSLSSRSWLELCDRLEGHDFFLHIVSPLGGEMETAIASRAVRWMMERRYGAETKTRIYVSAQPNTPVALMAKEEGYAFLPVPTQPGGAYSALTSATLLPLAVAGIEPLEVLEGAAEAYRQYDLRAFENPVWMYAGARYALYGKGRTAELLGTFDPAFSAFGTWWAQWVCRHACQSGAGVLPLPMCLTRDLDALDNMLTSGRYPLF
;
A
#
# COMPACT_ATOMS: atom_id res chain seq x y z
N GLY A 1 23.51 14.80 -12.70
CA GLY A 1 22.79 14.23 -11.58
C GLY A 1 22.59 12.76 -11.82
N LYS A 2 22.88 11.91 -10.85
CA LYS A 2 22.55 10.47 -10.89
C LYS A 2 21.04 10.36 -11.14
N GLY A 3 20.64 9.80 -12.31
CA GLY A 3 19.25 9.64 -12.67
C GLY A 3 18.53 8.82 -11.57
N ARG A 4 17.49 9.40 -10.99
CA ARG A 4 16.60 8.66 -10.08
C ARG A 4 15.93 7.55 -10.88
N MET A 5 15.96 6.32 -10.37
CA MET A 5 15.17 5.24 -10.95
C MET A 5 13.68 5.56 -10.78
N ARG A 6 12.90 5.21 -11.79
CA ARG A 6 11.44 5.34 -11.72
C ARG A 6 10.85 4.04 -11.20
N VAL A 7 9.87 4.15 -10.32
CA VAL A 7 9.10 3.02 -9.81
C VAL A 7 7.74 3.02 -10.51
N PHE A 8 7.38 1.89 -11.09
CA PHE A 8 6.07 1.65 -11.68
C PHE A 8 5.39 0.51 -10.92
N PHE A 9 4.08 0.59 -10.74
CA PHE A 9 3.29 -0.44 -10.11
C PHE A 9 2.52 -1.23 -11.18
N ALA A 10 2.44 -2.54 -10.98
CA ALA A 10 1.70 -3.45 -11.83
C ALA A 10 0.94 -4.47 -10.98
N GLY A 11 -0.27 -4.85 -11.40
CA GLY A 11 -1.13 -5.78 -10.68
C GLY A 11 -2.18 -5.11 -9.79
N ASP A 12 -2.32 -3.79 -9.85
CA ASP A 12 -3.42 -3.02 -9.27
C ASP A 12 -4.65 -2.98 -10.19
N SER A 13 -4.48 -3.38 -11.44
CA SER A 13 -5.51 -3.42 -12.47
C SER A 13 -5.32 -4.63 -13.39
N LEU A 14 -6.43 -5.25 -13.79
CA LEU A 14 -6.49 -6.29 -14.83
C LEU A 14 -6.82 -5.70 -16.21
N SER A 15 -6.80 -4.37 -16.36
CA SER A 15 -7.04 -3.68 -17.62
C SER A 15 -5.90 -3.94 -18.61
N SER A 16 -6.25 -4.46 -19.79
CA SER A 16 -5.29 -4.63 -20.88
C SER A 16 -4.67 -3.31 -21.35
N ARG A 17 -5.42 -2.20 -21.24
CA ARG A 17 -4.92 -0.86 -21.56
C ARG A 17 -3.80 -0.42 -20.60
N SER A 18 -4.03 -0.55 -19.29
CA SER A 18 -3.00 -0.22 -18.29
C SER A 18 -1.75 -1.06 -18.48
N TRP A 19 -1.93 -2.31 -18.89
CA TRP A 19 -0.84 -3.21 -19.22
C TRP A 19 -0.03 -2.73 -20.43
N LEU A 20 -0.70 -2.36 -21.53
CA LEU A 20 -0.02 -1.84 -22.72
C LEU A 20 0.73 -0.53 -22.43
N GLU A 21 0.12 0.38 -21.66
CA GLU A 21 0.76 1.62 -21.24
C GLU A 21 2.03 1.36 -20.39
N LEU A 22 2.02 0.32 -19.55
CA LEU A 22 3.22 -0.09 -18.81
C LEU A 22 4.30 -0.64 -19.77
N CYS A 23 3.91 -1.49 -20.71
CA CYS A 23 4.85 -2.02 -21.72
C CYS A 23 5.52 -0.90 -22.51
N ASP A 24 4.75 0.08 -22.99
CA ASP A 24 5.27 1.24 -23.71
C ASP A 24 6.27 2.06 -22.86
N ARG A 25 5.99 2.20 -21.57
CA ARG A 25 6.89 2.91 -20.63
C ARG A 25 8.19 2.15 -20.35
N LEU A 26 8.18 0.84 -20.46
CA LEU A 26 9.36 -0.02 -20.25
C LEU A 26 10.16 -0.24 -21.54
N GLU A 27 9.57 0.07 -22.69
CA GLU A 27 10.22 -0.09 -23.98
C GLU A 27 11.48 0.81 -24.06
N GLY A 28 12.58 0.23 -24.52
CA GLY A 28 13.86 0.94 -24.63
C GLY A 28 14.62 1.18 -23.32
N HIS A 29 14.01 0.88 -22.16
CA HIS A 29 14.62 1.09 -20.86
C HIS A 29 15.01 -0.21 -20.18
N ASP A 30 16.15 -0.22 -19.47
CA ASP A 30 16.47 -1.30 -18.55
C ASP A 30 15.60 -1.22 -17.30
N PHE A 31 15.13 -2.38 -16.83
CA PHE A 31 14.28 -2.44 -15.64
C PHE A 31 14.53 -3.70 -14.81
N PHE A 32 14.11 -3.62 -13.57
CA PHE A 32 14.11 -4.68 -12.57
C PHE A 32 12.67 -4.97 -12.18
N LEU A 33 12.40 -6.19 -11.74
CA LEU A 33 11.10 -6.59 -11.21
C LEU A 33 11.20 -6.83 -9.72
N HIS A 34 10.32 -6.21 -8.94
CA HIS A 34 10.11 -6.54 -7.54
C HIS A 34 8.72 -7.15 -7.37
N ILE A 35 8.67 -8.44 -7.12
CA ILE A 35 7.41 -9.16 -6.83
C ILE A 35 7.11 -9.02 -5.34
N VAL A 36 6.01 -8.38 -5.01
CA VAL A 36 5.53 -8.19 -3.64
C VAL A 36 4.27 -9.03 -3.46
N SER A 37 4.40 -10.12 -2.73
CA SER A 37 3.30 -11.04 -2.43
C SER A 37 3.45 -11.60 -1.00
N PRO A 38 3.16 -10.78 0.02
CA PRO A 38 3.42 -11.14 1.40
C PRO A 38 2.78 -12.46 1.82
N LEU A 39 1.56 -12.72 1.39
CA LEU A 39 0.82 -13.96 1.72
C LEU A 39 0.95 -15.05 0.65
N GLY A 40 1.45 -14.70 -0.53
CA GLY A 40 1.73 -15.66 -1.61
C GLY A 40 0.51 -16.18 -2.37
N GLY A 41 -0.66 -15.56 -2.20
CA GLY A 41 -1.92 -16.01 -2.81
C GLY A 41 -2.64 -14.96 -3.65
N GLU A 42 -2.03 -13.80 -3.88
CA GLU A 42 -2.64 -12.70 -4.63
C GLU A 42 -2.62 -13.00 -6.13
N MET A 43 -3.79 -13.22 -6.71
CA MET A 43 -3.96 -13.61 -8.12
C MET A 43 -3.47 -12.51 -9.07
N GLU A 44 -3.76 -11.27 -8.77
CA GLU A 44 -3.38 -10.10 -9.56
C GLU A 44 -1.85 -9.98 -9.65
N THR A 45 -1.17 -10.16 -8.54
CA THR A 45 0.30 -10.19 -8.49
C THR A 45 0.87 -11.37 -9.29
N ALA A 46 0.25 -12.53 -9.20
CA ALA A 46 0.69 -13.70 -9.95
C ALA A 46 0.56 -13.51 -11.47
N ILE A 47 -0.54 -12.92 -11.93
CA ILE A 47 -0.77 -12.62 -13.36
C ILE A 47 0.25 -11.58 -13.84
N ALA A 48 0.36 -10.45 -13.13
CA ALA A 48 1.26 -9.36 -13.51
C ALA A 48 2.73 -9.81 -13.51
N SER A 49 3.17 -10.51 -12.47
CA SER A 49 4.55 -11.00 -12.39
C SER A 49 4.90 -11.99 -13.50
N ARG A 50 3.98 -12.89 -13.87
CA ARG A 50 4.19 -13.81 -15.00
C ARG A 50 4.37 -13.06 -16.31
N ALA A 51 3.54 -12.05 -16.55
CA ALA A 51 3.61 -11.28 -17.79
C ALA A 51 4.91 -10.45 -17.87
N VAL A 52 5.32 -9.78 -16.77
CA VAL A 52 6.60 -9.03 -16.74
C VAL A 52 7.80 -9.99 -16.88
N ARG A 53 7.79 -11.12 -16.19
CA ARG A 53 8.85 -12.14 -16.32
C ARG A 53 9.02 -12.59 -17.76
N TRP A 54 7.91 -12.89 -18.45
CA TRP A 54 7.96 -13.29 -19.87
C TRP A 54 8.62 -12.22 -20.75
N MET A 55 8.32 -10.93 -20.51
CA MET A 55 8.99 -9.82 -21.20
C MET A 55 10.48 -9.77 -20.88
N MET A 56 10.85 -9.97 -19.62
CA MET A 56 12.26 -9.97 -19.17
C MET A 56 13.05 -11.11 -19.77
N GLU A 57 12.48 -12.31 -19.79
CA GLU A 57 13.12 -13.51 -20.38
C GLU A 57 13.45 -13.31 -21.86
N ARG A 58 12.54 -12.67 -22.60
CA ARG A 58 12.78 -12.32 -24.02
C ARG A 58 13.84 -11.25 -24.20
N ARG A 59 13.98 -10.33 -23.27
CA ARG A 59 14.88 -9.19 -23.36
C ARG A 59 16.27 -9.50 -22.81
N TYR A 60 16.34 -10.14 -21.65
CA TYR A 60 17.58 -10.34 -20.88
C TYR A 60 18.07 -11.78 -20.89
N GLY A 61 17.27 -12.73 -21.37
CA GLY A 61 17.63 -14.15 -21.40
C GLY A 61 18.06 -14.66 -20.02
N ALA A 62 19.25 -15.22 -19.92
CA ALA A 62 19.78 -15.79 -18.67
C ALA A 62 20.02 -14.75 -17.54
N GLU A 63 20.17 -13.46 -17.88
CA GLU A 63 20.34 -12.40 -16.89
C GLU A 63 19.04 -12.03 -16.15
N THR A 64 17.87 -12.49 -16.61
CA THR A 64 16.57 -12.20 -16.01
C THR A 64 16.57 -12.49 -14.51
N LYS A 65 17.13 -13.62 -14.09
CA LYS A 65 17.15 -14.05 -12.69
C LYS A 65 17.87 -13.08 -11.74
N THR A 66 18.86 -12.35 -12.23
CA THR A 66 19.62 -11.37 -11.43
C THR A 66 18.88 -10.02 -11.31
N ARG A 67 17.80 -9.86 -12.04
CA ARG A 67 16.99 -8.63 -12.11
C ARG A 67 15.64 -8.78 -11.40
N ILE A 68 15.38 -9.92 -10.74
CA ILE A 68 14.12 -10.19 -10.04
C ILE A 68 14.36 -10.26 -8.54
N TYR A 69 13.59 -9.50 -7.81
CA TYR A 69 13.54 -9.47 -6.34
C TYR A 69 12.16 -9.92 -5.89
N VAL A 70 12.08 -10.68 -4.81
CA VAL A 70 10.81 -11.20 -4.28
C VAL A 70 10.70 -10.89 -2.81
N SER A 71 9.66 -10.16 -2.41
CA SER A 71 9.28 -9.94 -1.01
C SER A 71 8.03 -10.74 -0.68
N ALA A 72 8.19 -11.78 0.12
CA ALA A 72 7.11 -12.67 0.55
C ALA A 72 7.42 -13.27 1.93
N GLN A 73 6.40 -13.79 2.60
CA GLN A 73 6.61 -14.58 3.81
C GLN A 73 7.34 -15.90 3.46
N PRO A 74 8.22 -16.39 4.33
CA PRO A 74 8.86 -17.68 4.16
C PRO A 74 7.84 -18.81 3.97
N ASN A 75 8.20 -19.81 3.17
CA ASN A 75 7.38 -21.00 2.87
C ASN A 75 6.08 -20.74 2.08
N THR A 76 5.85 -19.54 1.57
CA THR A 76 4.78 -19.30 0.60
C THR A 76 5.17 -19.84 -0.78
N PRO A 77 4.19 -20.15 -1.66
CA PRO A 77 4.48 -20.61 -3.02
C PRO A 77 5.41 -19.66 -3.78
N VAL A 78 5.27 -18.35 -3.58
CA VAL A 78 6.11 -17.34 -4.23
C VAL A 78 7.54 -17.35 -3.67
N ALA A 79 7.72 -17.59 -2.37
CA ALA A 79 9.04 -17.73 -1.76
C ALA A 79 9.76 -19.01 -2.23
N LEU A 80 9.03 -20.10 -2.39
CA LEU A 80 9.57 -21.36 -2.92
C LEU A 80 9.99 -21.19 -4.39
N MET A 81 9.14 -20.58 -5.21
CA MET A 81 9.45 -20.23 -6.59
C MET A 81 10.72 -19.36 -6.68
N ALA A 82 10.84 -18.34 -5.82
CA ALA A 82 12.02 -17.47 -5.82
C ALA A 82 13.32 -18.25 -5.55
N LYS A 83 13.26 -19.22 -4.64
CA LYS A 83 14.39 -20.10 -4.32
C LYS A 83 14.73 -21.04 -5.48
N GLU A 84 13.75 -21.66 -6.10
CA GLU A 84 13.91 -22.59 -7.22
C GLU A 84 14.50 -21.89 -8.46
N GLU A 85 14.00 -20.70 -8.77
CA GLU A 85 14.44 -19.91 -9.92
C GLU A 85 15.76 -19.12 -9.67
N GLY A 86 16.19 -19.06 -8.41
CA GLY A 86 17.40 -18.32 -8.01
C GLY A 86 17.21 -16.81 -7.99
N TYR A 87 16.01 -16.32 -7.70
CA TYR A 87 15.73 -14.89 -7.52
C TYR A 87 16.23 -14.38 -6.17
N ALA A 88 16.50 -13.08 -6.08
CA ALA A 88 16.83 -12.44 -4.82
C ALA A 88 15.59 -12.42 -3.91
N PHE A 89 15.65 -13.16 -2.80
CA PHE A 89 14.56 -13.29 -1.85
C PHE A 89 14.76 -12.38 -0.64
N LEU A 90 13.76 -11.57 -0.34
CA LEU A 90 13.71 -10.64 0.77
C LEU A 90 12.55 -11.05 1.68
N PRO A 91 12.81 -11.67 2.84
CA PRO A 91 11.76 -12.19 3.67
C PRO A 91 10.90 -11.07 4.29
N VAL A 92 9.59 -11.28 4.26
CA VAL A 92 8.62 -10.47 4.99
C VAL A 92 8.22 -11.23 6.25
N PRO A 93 8.24 -10.61 7.44
CA PRO A 93 7.82 -11.28 8.67
C PRO A 93 6.39 -11.80 8.60
N THR A 94 6.14 -12.94 9.25
CA THR A 94 4.78 -13.51 9.34
C THR A 94 3.89 -12.74 10.29
N GLN A 95 4.48 -12.03 11.24
CA GLN A 95 3.81 -11.19 12.24
C GLN A 95 4.56 -9.86 12.40
N PRO A 96 3.86 -8.71 12.43
CA PRO A 96 2.49 -8.53 11.97
C PRO A 96 2.39 -8.68 10.46
N GLY A 97 1.34 -9.35 9.97
CA GLY A 97 1.15 -9.62 8.54
C GLY A 97 0.25 -8.60 7.83
N GLY A 98 0.15 -8.73 6.52
CA GLY A 98 -0.80 -7.99 5.70
C GLY A 98 -0.54 -6.48 5.69
N ALA A 99 -1.53 -5.69 6.11
CA ALA A 99 -1.48 -4.22 6.06
C ALA A 99 -0.37 -3.60 6.93
N TYR A 100 0.22 -4.37 7.85
CA TYR A 100 1.34 -3.93 8.69
C TYR A 100 2.71 -4.15 8.05
N SER A 101 2.77 -4.66 6.82
CA SER A 101 4.03 -4.91 6.12
C SER A 101 4.70 -3.65 5.55
N ALA A 102 4.15 -2.46 5.81
CA ALA A 102 4.67 -1.18 5.31
C ALA A 102 6.13 -0.89 5.73
N LEU A 103 6.58 -1.44 6.86
CA LEU A 103 7.96 -1.27 7.35
C LEU A 103 8.85 -2.48 7.04
N THR A 104 8.53 -3.22 5.99
CA THR A 104 9.29 -4.40 5.56
C THR A 104 9.89 -4.19 4.16
N SER A 105 10.65 -5.15 3.68
CA SER A 105 11.23 -5.15 2.33
C SER A 105 10.18 -4.90 1.23
N ALA A 106 8.93 -5.27 1.46
CA ALA A 106 7.83 -5.05 0.52
C ALA A 106 7.66 -3.56 0.14
N THR A 107 7.87 -2.66 1.08
CA THR A 107 7.74 -1.21 0.88
C THR A 107 9.09 -0.50 0.91
N LEU A 108 10.00 -0.91 1.78
CA LEU A 108 11.29 -0.21 1.95
C LEU A 108 12.18 -0.29 0.71
N LEU A 109 12.14 -1.42 -0.04
CA LEU A 109 12.93 -1.53 -1.28
C LEU A 109 12.46 -0.54 -2.36
N PRO A 110 11.19 -0.46 -2.74
CA PRO A 110 10.75 0.54 -3.72
C PRO A 110 10.94 1.99 -3.24
N LEU A 111 10.84 2.28 -1.93
CA LEU A 111 11.16 3.59 -1.38
C LEU A 111 12.64 3.94 -1.57
N ALA A 112 13.54 3.01 -1.24
CA ALA A 112 14.98 3.19 -1.46
C ALA A 112 15.32 3.45 -2.93
N VAL A 113 14.71 2.70 -3.84
CA VAL A 113 14.85 2.87 -5.29
C VAL A 113 14.35 4.26 -5.74
N ALA A 114 13.27 4.75 -5.15
CA ALA A 114 12.73 6.09 -5.38
C ALA A 114 13.60 7.21 -4.76
N GLY A 115 14.63 6.86 -3.99
CA GLY A 115 15.56 7.81 -3.37
C GLY A 115 15.11 8.32 -2.00
N ILE A 116 14.23 7.58 -1.34
CA ILE A 116 13.83 7.81 0.06
C ILE A 116 14.71 6.91 0.93
N GLU A 117 15.33 7.49 1.98
CA GLU A 117 16.21 6.75 2.87
C GLU A 117 15.38 5.83 3.80
N PRO A 118 15.53 4.49 3.70
CA PRO A 118 14.74 3.57 4.50
C PRO A 118 14.95 3.71 6.01
N LEU A 119 16.16 4.08 6.44
CA LEU A 119 16.46 4.26 7.85
C LEU A 119 15.67 5.43 8.44
N GLU A 120 15.51 6.54 7.73
CA GLU A 120 14.70 7.68 8.18
C GLU A 120 13.23 7.28 8.38
N VAL A 121 12.70 6.41 7.49
CA VAL A 121 11.34 5.87 7.63
C VAL A 121 11.21 5.00 8.89
N LEU A 122 12.20 4.14 9.15
CA LEU A 122 12.20 3.27 10.32
C LEU A 122 12.42 4.07 11.62
N GLU A 123 13.26 5.09 11.61
CA GLU A 123 13.47 6.00 12.75
C GLU A 123 12.19 6.75 13.08
N GLY A 124 11.48 7.28 12.08
CA GLY A 124 10.18 7.92 12.29
C GLY A 124 9.14 6.97 12.87
N ALA A 125 9.11 5.72 12.43
CA ALA A 125 8.23 4.71 12.99
C ALA A 125 8.59 4.35 14.44
N ALA A 126 9.89 4.23 14.76
CA ALA A 126 10.37 3.96 16.11
C ALA A 126 10.06 5.14 17.07
N GLU A 127 10.18 6.37 16.59
CA GLU A 127 9.80 7.56 17.35
C GLU A 127 8.31 7.60 17.64
N ALA A 128 7.48 7.36 16.62
CA ALA A 128 6.03 7.27 16.77
C ALA A 128 5.62 6.17 17.76
N TYR A 129 6.29 5.01 17.71
CA TYR A 129 6.06 3.94 18.68
C TYR A 129 6.34 4.41 20.11
N ARG A 130 7.50 5.01 20.38
CA ARG A 130 7.86 5.54 21.70
C ARG A 130 6.86 6.58 22.21
N GLN A 131 6.41 7.46 21.31
CA GLN A 131 5.50 8.54 21.65
C GLN A 131 4.07 8.05 21.91
N TYR A 132 3.60 7.05 21.18
CA TYR A 132 2.21 6.63 21.20
C TYR A 132 1.93 5.29 21.90
N ASP A 133 2.96 4.58 22.40
CA ASP A 133 2.78 3.36 23.20
C ASP A 133 2.34 3.64 24.64
N LEU A 134 2.22 4.90 25.03
CA LEU A 134 1.80 5.30 26.35
C LEU A 134 0.28 5.20 26.53
N ARG A 135 -0.16 4.48 27.54
CA ARG A 135 -1.58 4.43 27.93
C ARG A 135 -1.93 5.67 28.77
N ALA A 136 -2.06 6.80 28.11
CA ALA A 136 -2.37 8.08 28.73
C ALA A 136 -3.59 8.71 28.06
N PHE A 137 -4.39 9.46 28.81
CA PHE A 137 -5.58 10.12 28.27
C PHE A 137 -5.22 11.15 27.19
N GLU A 138 -4.07 11.79 27.34
CA GLU A 138 -3.54 12.78 26.38
C GLU A 138 -2.95 12.17 25.11
N ASN A 139 -2.85 10.83 25.04
CA ASN A 139 -2.34 10.16 23.84
C ASN A 139 -3.31 10.36 22.67
N PRO A 140 -2.90 11.03 21.57
CA PRO A 140 -3.77 11.36 20.45
C PRO A 140 -4.34 10.13 19.76
N VAL A 141 -3.67 8.97 19.79
CA VAL A 141 -4.18 7.71 19.24
C VAL A 141 -5.39 7.23 20.03
N TRP A 142 -5.33 7.31 21.37
CA TRP A 142 -6.45 6.96 22.25
C TRP A 142 -7.60 7.95 22.13
N MET A 143 -7.28 9.25 22.04
CA MET A 143 -8.28 10.30 21.85
C MET A 143 -9.03 10.11 20.53
N TYR A 144 -8.30 9.81 19.44
CA TYR A 144 -8.90 9.55 18.14
C TYR A 144 -9.80 8.29 18.17
N ALA A 145 -9.32 7.19 18.74
CA ALA A 145 -10.09 5.96 18.88
C ALA A 145 -11.36 6.19 19.74
N GLY A 146 -11.24 6.91 20.84
CA GLY A 146 -12.35 7.27 21.73
C GLY A 146 -13.39 8.15 21.05
N ALA A 147 -12.95 9.15 20.28
CA ALA A 147 -13.83 10.03 19.50
C ALA A 147 -14.61 9.23 18.44
N ARG A 148 -13.93 8.34 17.69
CA ARG A 148 -14.58 7.44 16.72
C ARG A 148 -15.65 6.57 17.39
N TYR A 149 -15.32 5.97 18.52
CA TYR A 149 -16.22 5.11 19.27
C TYR A 149 -17.45 5.89 19.76
N ALA A 150 -17.25 7.10 20.32
CA ALA A 150 -18.34 7.95 20.78
C ALA A 150 -19.27 8.43 19.65
N LEU A 151 -18.69 8.77 18.50
CA LEU A 151 -19.45 9.17 17.31
C LEU A 151 -20.24 8.01 16.73
N TYR A 152 -19.61 6.83 16.65
CA TYR A 152 -20.30 5.61 16.24
C TYR A 152 -21.50 5.29 17.13
N GLY A 153 -21.34 5.39 18.46
CA GLY A 153 -22.44 5.22 19.42
C GLY A 153 -23.58 6.24 19.27
N LYS A 154 -23.32 7.39 18.64
CA LYS A 154 -24.33 8.40 18.27
C LYS A 154 -24.91 8.17 16.87
N GLY A 155 -24.65 7.05 16.23
CA GLY A 155 -25.14 6.71 14.88
C GLY A 155 -24.34 7.34 13.75
N ARG A 156 -23.14 7.90 14.01
CA ARG A 156 -22.24 8.37 12.96
C ARG A 156 -21.43 7.19 12.46
N THR A 157 -21.80 6.66 11.29
CA THR A 157 -21.28 5.40 10.75
C THR A 157 -20.37 5.57 9.54
N ALA A 158 -20.12 6.81 9.12
CA ALA A 158 -19.21 7.11 8.03
C ALA A 158 -18.22 8.22 8.45
N GLU A 159 -16.93 7.93 8.28
CA GLU A 159 -15.81 8.82 8.61
C GLU A 159 -15.20 9.37 7.34
N LEU A 160 -15.14 10.70 7.24
CA LEU A 160 -14.62 11.40 6.09
C LEU A 160 -13.18 11.84 6.35
N LEU A 161 -12.25 11.31 5.57
CA LEU A 161 -10.87 11.79 5.53
C LEU A 161 -10.70 12.77 4.36
N GLY A 162 -10.94 14.04 4.64
CA GLY A 162 -10.80 15.12 3.66
C GLY A 162 -9.38 15.63 3.56
N THR A 163 -8.85 15.72 2.35
CA THR A 163 -7.53 16.30 2.06
C THR A 163 -7.64 17.33 0.96
N PHE A 164 -6.85 18.41 1.05
CA PHE A 164 -6.80 19.43 0.00
C PHE A 164 -5.73 19.13 -1.06
N ASP A 165 -4.72 18.35 -0.71
CA ASP A 165 -3.65 17.98 -1.63
C ASP A 165 -3.96 16.63 -2.30
N PRO A 166 -4.09 16.59 -3.65
CA PRO A 166 -4.29 15.34 -4.40
C PRO A 166 -3.20 14.29 -4.18
N ALA A 167 -2.00 14.69 -3.77
CA ALA A 167 -0.91 13.76 -3.46
C ALA A 167 -1.27 12.79 -2.31
N PHE A 168 -2.17 13.19 -1.41
CA PHE A 168 -2.67 12.33 -0.32
C PHE A 168 -3.74 11.31 -0.75
N SER A 169 -4.16 11.29 -2.00
CA SER A 169 -5.20 10.34 -2.45
C SER A 169 -4.79 8.89 -2.25
N ALA A 170 -3.53 8.55 -2.51
CA ALA A 170 -3.02 7.20 -2.27
C ALA A 170 -3.01 6.82 -0.79
N PHE A 171 -2.65 7.76 0.10
CA PHE A 171 -2.73 7.58 1.55
C PHE A 171 -4.18 7.37 2.00
N GLY A 172 -5.11 8.17 1.51
CA GLY A 172 -6.54 8.03 1.80
C GLY A 172 -7.09 6.65 1.41
N THR A 173 -6.71 6.16 0.22
CA THR A 173 -7.08 4.82 -0.25
C THR A 173 -6.49 3.73 0.65
N TRP A 174 -5.21 3.82 1.00
CA TRP A 174 -4.57 2.90 1.93
C TRP A 174 -5.24 2.91 3.31
N TRP A 175 -5.53 4.09 3.86
CA TRP A 175 -6.21 4.25 5.14
C TRP A 175 -7.60 3.59 5.12
N ALA A 176 -8.39 3.80 4.06
CA ALA A 176 -9.71 3.20 3.93
C ALA A 176 -9.64 1.67 3.90
N GLN A 177 -8.71 1.10 3.12
CA GLN A 177 -8.50 -0.34 3.08
C GLN A 177 -8.08 -0.90 4.44
N TRP A 178 -7.20 -0.17 5.15
CA TRP A 178 -6.74 -0.56 6.48
C TRP A 178 -7.88 -0.56 7.49
N VAL A 179 -8.69 0.51 7.53
CA VAL A 179 -9.86 0.64 8.43
C VAL A 179 -10.87 -0.46 8.13
N CYS A 180 -11.24 -0.68 6.87
CA CYS A 180 -12.18 -1.73 6.50
C CYS A 180 -11.71 -3.11 6.93
N ARG A 181 -10.43 -3.41 6.76
CA ARG A 181 -9.87 -4.73 7.07
C ARG A 181 -9.77 -5.02 8.56
N HIS A 182 -9.51 -3.99 9.38
CA HIS A 182 -9.18 -4.17 10.80
C HIS A 182 -10.24 -3.63 11.76
N ALA A 183 -11.00 -2.62 11.38
CA ALA A 183 -11.97 -1.98 12.25
C ALA A 183 -13.44 -2.20 11.83
N CYS A 184 -13.68 -2.86 10.68
CA CYS A 184 -15.02 -3.17 10.19
C CYS A 184 -15.21 -4.68 10.16
N GLN A 185 -15.47 -5.28 11.32
CA GLN A 185 -15.67 -6.72 11.44
C GLN A 185 -17.10 -7.05 11.87
N SER A 186 -17.58 -8.22 11.44
CA SER A 186 -18.90 -8.75 11.85
C SER A 186 -20.08 -7.83 11.57
N GLY A 187 -20.01 -7.02 10.50
CA GLY A 187 -21.10 -6.10 10.13
C GLY A 187 -21.16 -4.82 10.97
N ALA A 188 -20.20 -4.59 11.86
CA ALA A 188 -20.05 -3.38 12.64
C ALA A 188 -18.82 -2.60 12.18
N GLY A 189 -18.82 -1.29 12.40
CA GLY A 189 -17.70 -0.41 12.09
C GLY A 189 -18.09 0.86 11.37
N VAL A 190 -17.09 1.68 11.08
CA VAL A 190 -17.25 2.95 10.43
C VAL A 190 -16.81 2.86 8.98
N LEU A 191 -17.64 3.26 8.04
CA LEU A 191 -17.31 3.32 6.62
C LEU A 191 -16.28 4.45 6.37
N PRO A 192 -15.06 4.14 5.93
CA PRO A 192 -14.06 5.16 5.64
C PRO A 192 -14.29 5.75 4.24
N LEU A 193 -14.35 7.08 4.16
CA LEU A 193 -14.56 7.84 2.94
C LEU A 193 -13.39 8.82 2.70
N PRO A 194 -12.33 8.40 1.99
CA PRO A 194 -11.28 9.33 1.58
C PRO A 194 -11.77 10.25 0.46
N MET A 195 -11.51 11.55 0.59
CA MET A 195 -11.97 12.57 -0.36
C MET A 195 -10.88 13.60 -0.64
N CYS A 196 -10.80 14.04 -1.88
CA CYS A 196 -9.99 15.19 -2.28
C CYS A 196 -10.89 16.43 -2.33
N LEU A 197 -10.83 17.25 -1.27
CA LEU A 197 -11.73 18.39 -1.11
C LEU A 197 -11.57 19.45 -2.20
N THR A 198 -10.37 19.64 -2.73
CA THR A 198 -10.14 20.56 -3.87
C THR A 198 -10.92 20.19 -5.13
N ARG A 199 -11.29 18.91 -5.28
CA ARG A 199 -12.07 18.43 -6.42
C ARG A 199 -13.54 18.23 -6.07
N ASP A 200 -13.81 17.74 -4.88
CA ASP A 200 -15.11 17.13 -4.56
C ASP A 200 -15.99 18.04 -3.68
N LEU A 201 -15.43 19.12 -3.08
CA LEU A 201 -16.13 19.93 -2.09
C LEU A 201 -17.40 20.57 -2.65
N ASP A 202 -17.34 21.23 -3.81
CA ASP A 202 -18.47 21.91 -4.40
C ASP A 202 -19.64 20.97 -4.70
N ALA A 203 -19.32 19.75 -5.14
CA ALA A 203 -20.34 18.75 -5.43
C ALA A 203 -21.01 18.18 -4.16
N LEU A 204 -20.32 18.23 -3.03
CA LEU A 204 -20.72 17.58 -1.79
C LEU A 204 -21.14 18.56 -0.68
N ASP A 205 -21.00 19.85 -0.90
CA ASP A 205 -21.25 20.88 0.11
C ASP A 205 -22.64 20.72 0.75
N ASN A 206 -23.68 20.60 -0.03
CA ASN A 206 -25.04 20.39 0.46
C ASN A 206 -25.20 19.10 1.27
N MET A 207 -24.46 18.05 0.94
CA MET A 207 -24.49 16.80 1.67
C MET A 207 -23.75 16.91 3.00
N LEU A 208 -22.59 17.53 3.00
CA LEU A 208 -21.76 17.73 4.19
C LEU A 208 -22.40 18.67 5.19
N THR A 209 -23.01 19.76 4.71
CA THR A 209 -23.60 20.81 5.56
C THR A 209 -25.02 20.48 6.05
N SER A 210 -25.76 19.61 5.35
CA SER A 210 -27.16 19.27 5.71
C SER A 210 -27.30 18.58 7.07
N GLY A 211 -26.26 17.94 7.59
CA GLY A 211 -26.29 17.17 8.83
C GLY A 211 -27.17 15.91 8.81
N ARG A 212 -27.76 15.59 7.67
CA ARG A 212 -28.71 14.45 7.51
C ARG A 212 -27.98 13.11 7.34
N TYR A 213 -26.73 13.13 6.90
CA TYR A 213 -25.94 11.93 6.68
C TYR A 213 -25.16 11.55 7.96
N PRO A 214 -24.93 10.27 8.22
CA PRO A 214 -24.22 9.81 9.42
C PRO A 214 -22.68 10.00 9.31
N LEU A 215 -22.26 11.16 8.82
CA LEU A 215 -20.86 11.54 8.61
C LEU A 215 -20.22 12.18 9.86
N PHE A 216 -18.90 12.05 9.95
CA PHE A 216 -18.04 12.84 10.84
C PHE A 216 -16.65 13.00 10.24
#